data_bb18d8449eaaf6e46835938cad224d26
#
_entry.id   bb18d8449eaaf6e46835938cad224d26
#
_cell.length_a   1.000
_cell.length_b   1.000
_cell.length_c   1.000
_cell.angle_alpha   90.00
_cell.angle_beta   90.00
_cell.angle_gamma   90.00
#
_symmetry.space_group_name_H-M   'P 1'
#
loop_
_entity.id
_entity.type
_entity.pdbx_description
1 polymer ?
#
loop_
_entity_poly.entity_id
_entity_poly.type
_entity_poly.pdbx_seq_one_letter_code
_entity_poly.pdbx_strand_id
1 'polypeptide(L)'
;MLSVWCMAAAAYKLMPYIPDKNPQQVGVIVCPGGSYFWLDKDHEGREVAEWLRENGIAAFVLEYSHGGWGAFAFHMRTKGRSFPAGYNDLSRALASVRADAAKYGIREDRVGCMGFSAGGHLVMYAAEQLAGKPEVPFFVAPLYPVVSMTHPCTHKRSRRGLLGEFPPKALLDSLSLENHVPADCPPVFLMNCDDDPVVHYHNAELLDSALTVRGIPHQYEHYRTGGHGFGVSASRTTSEAIGWKEKFLGWLYKLLGN
;
A
#
# COMPACT_ATOMS: atom_id res chain seq x y z
N MET A 1 -8.52 21.07 -37.51
CA MET A 1 -8.80 21.34 -36.07
C MET A 1 -9.00 20.01 -35.37
N LEU A 2 -7.94 19.51 -34.73
CA LEU A 2 -7.99 18.30 -33.90
C LEU A 2 -8.36 18.74 -32.49
N SER A 3 -9.58 18.44 -32.06
CA SER A 3 -10.02 18.64 -30.68
C SER A 3 -9.25 17.67 -29.78
N VAL A 4 -8.27 18.20 -29.05
CA VAL A 4 -7.64 17.51 -27.92
C VAL A 4 -8.71 17.40 -26.83
N TRP A 5 -9.33 16.25 -26.72
CA TRP A 5 -10.10 15.89 -25.54
C TRP A 5 -9.13 15.69 -24.39
N CYS A 6 -8.92 16.75 -23.61
CA CYS A 6 -8.28 16.66 -22.30
C CYS A 6 -9.23 15.83 -21.43
N MET A 7 -9.00 14.52 -21.34
CA MET A 7 -9.64 13.70 -20.32
C MET A 7 -9.12 14.23 -18.99
N ALA A 8 -9.96 14.95 -18.26
CA ALA A 8 -9.69 15.31 -16.88
C ALA A 8 -9.33 14.00 -16.14
N ALA A 9 -8.06 13.86 -15.76
CA ALA A 9 -7.64 12.74 -14.93
C ALA A 9 -8.52 12.76 -13.69
N ALA A 10 -9.18 11.64 -13.38
CA ALA A 10 -9.97 11.50 -12.16
C ALA A 10 -9.10 11.97 -11.00
N ALA A 11 -9.57 12.99 -10.28
CA ALA A 11 -8.79 13.59 -9.21
C ALA A 11 -8.76 12.58 -8.05
N TYR A 12 -7.58 12.02 -7.73
CA TYR A 12 -7.39 11.33 -6.46
C TYR A 12 -7.66 12.31 -5.32
N LYS A 13 -8.10 11.81 -4.19
CA LYS A 13 -8.28 12.63 -3.00
C LYS A 13 -7.22 12.23 -1.97
N LEU A 14 -6.55 13.25 -1.43
CA LEU A 14 -5.54 13.08 -0.41
C LEU A 14 -5.96 13.87 0.83
N MET A 15 -6.13 13.16 1.96
CA MET A 15 -6.60 13.74 3.21
C MET A 15 -5.45 13.78 4.23
N PRO A 16 -4.97 14.97 4.61
CA PRO A 16 -3.87 15.11 5.57
C PRO A 16 -4.34 14.97 7.02
N TYR A 17 -3.51 14.31 7.83
CA TYR A 17 -3.60 14.17 9.27
C TYR A 17 -2.26 14.59 9.87
N ILE A 18 -2.15 15.84 10.27
CA ILE A 18 -0.88 16.45 10.68
C ILE A 18 -0.80 16.53 12.19
N PRO A 19 0.26 15.99 12.82
CA PRO A 19 0.47 16.09 14.26
C PRO A 19 0.93 17.50 14.64
N ASP A 20 0.65 17.91 15.89
CA ASP A 20 1.14 19.20 16.44
C ASP A 20 2.68 19.23 16.50
N LYS A 21 3.32 18.07 16.68
CA LYS A 21 4.77 17.88 16.68
C LYS A 21 5.14 16.66 15.87
N ASN A 22 6.06 16.84 14.93
CA ASN A 22 6.66 15.75 14.15
C ASN A 22 8.19 15.79 14.30
N PRO A 23 8.74 15.29 15.43
CA PRO A 23 10.17 15.40 15.73
C PRO A 23 11.03 14.65 14.71
N GLN A 24 10.48 13.63 14.05
CA GLN A 24 11.18 12.83 13.03
C GLN A 24 11.05 13.41 11.64
N GLN A 25 10.18 14.39 11.45
CA GLN A 25 9.88 14.99 10.15
C GLN A 25 9.53 13.97 9.07
N VAL A 26 8.75 12.95 9.45
CA VAL A 26 8.35 11.84 8.59
C VAL A 26 6.89 12.02 8.13
N GLY A 27 6.63 11.69 6.88
CA GLY A 27 5.29 11.59 6.31
C GLY A 27 4.98 10.18 5.80
N VAL A 28 3.74 9.72 5.94
CA VAL A 28 3.28 8.41 5.47
C VAL A 28 2.02 8.57 4.63
N ILE A 29 2.07 8.12 3.37
CA ILE A 29 0.87 7.99 2.55
C ILE A 29 0.22 6.64 2.85
N VAL A 30 -1.03 6.66 3.30
CA VAL A 30 -1.82 5.49 3.67
C VAL A 30 -2.74 5.11 2.52
N CYS A 31 -2.58 3.88 2.01
CA CYS A 31 -3.36 3.30 0.93
C CYS A 31 -4.29 2.19 1.49
N PRO A 32 -5.59 2.47 1.71
CA PRO A 32 -6.53 1.48 2.21
C PRO A 32 -6.70 0.28 1.26
N GLY A 33 -7.12 -0.87 1.80
CA GLY A 33 -7.52 -2.02 1.00
C GLY A 33 -8.94 -1.90 0.45
N GLY A 34 -9.47 -3.02 -0.08
CA GLY A 34 -10.80 -3.09 -0.67
C GLY A 34 -10.83 -3.79 -2.01
N SER A 35 -9.86 -4.69 -2.25
CA SER A 35 -9.78 -5.57 -3.42
C SER A 35 -9.79 -4.83 -4.76
N TYR A 36 -9.38 -3.56 -4.80
CA TYR A 36 -9.45 -2.66 -5.96
C TYR A 36 -10.88 -2.39 -6.49
N PHE A 37 -11.92 -2.79 -5.75
CA PHE A 37 -13.31 -2.44 -6.06
C PHE A 37 -13.85 -1.29 -5.23
N TRP A 38 -13.35 -1.13 -4.00
CA TRP A 38 -13.65 -0.06 -3.06
C TRP A 38 -12.44 0.27 -2.21
N LEU A 39 -12.59 1.17 -1.26
CA LEU A 39 -11.56 1.51 -0.27
C LEU A 39 -12.17 1.43 1.13
N ASP A 40 -11.51 0.72 2.05
CA ASP A 40 -11.84 0.78 3.48
C ASP A 40 -11.26 2.06 4.10
N LYS A 41 -11.98 3.16 3.87
CA LYS A 41 -11.51 4.49 4.25
C LYS A 41 -11.55 4.76 5.75
N ASP A 42 -12.28 3.96 6.49
CA ASP A 42 -12.39 4.10 7.95
C ASP A 42 -11.29 3.31 8.66
N HIS A 43 -11.32 1.97 8.62
CA HIS A 43 -10.42 1.13 9.42
C HIS A 43 -8.98 1.10 8.90
N GLU A 44 -8.80 1.07 7.57
CA GLU A 44 -7.48 1.03 6.93
C GLU A 44 -7.05 2.42 6.40
N GLY A 45 -7.89 3.43 6.57
CA GLY A 45 -7.63 4.82 6.20
C GLY A 45 -7.56 5.74 7.41
N ARG A 46 -8.71 6.29 7.81
CA ARG A 46 -8.83 7.30 8.86
C ARG A 46 -8.24 6.85 10.20
N GLU A 47 -8.62 5.68 10.72
CA GLU A 47 -8.12 5.20 12.01
C GLU A 47 -6.60 5.03 12.01
N VAL A 48 -6.03 4.52 10.90
CA VAL A 48 -4.57 4.39 10.74
C VAL A 48 -3.89 5.76 10.73
N ALA A 49 -4.45 6.72 10.00
CA ALA A 49 -3.88 8.07 9.93
C ALA A 49 -3.97 8.81 11.26
N GLU A 50 -5.05 8.63 12.01
CA GLU A 50 -5.20 9.17 13.38
C GLU A 50 -4.15 8.55 14.31
N TRP A 51 -3.97 7.22 14.28
CA TRP A 51 -2.92 6.54 15.05
C TRP A 51 -1.51 7.04 14.71
N LEU A 52 -1.17 7.20 13.43
CA LEU A 52 0.13 7.76 13.02
C LEU A 52 0.30 9.19 13.55
N ARG A 53 -0.72 10.03 13.42
CA ARG A 53 -0.71 11.40 13.93
C ARG A 53 -0.50 11.46 15.44
N GLU A 54 -1.17 10.61 16.21
CA GLU A 54 -1.00 10.50 17.66
C GLU A 54 0.42 10.08 18.06
N ASN A 55 1.12 9.37 17.18
CA ASN A 55 2.53 8.99 17.36
C ASN A 55 3.51 10.01 16.73
N GLY A 56 3.06 11.23 16.40
CA GLY A 56 3.91 12.30 15.89
C GLY A 56 4.38 12.10 14.44
N ILE A 57 3.63 11.34 13.64
CA ILE A 57 3.91 11.06 12.23
C ILE A 57 2.82 11.72 11.37
N ALA A 58 3.21 12.56 10.40
CA ALA A 58 2.25 13.10 9.46
C ALA A 58 1.71 11.99 8.55
N ALA A 59 0.40 11.89 8.40
CA ALA A 59 -0.24 10.88 7.58
C ALA A 59 -1.16 11.49 6.52
N PHE A 60 -1.28 10.80 5.38
CA PHE A 60 -2.05 11.26 4.24
C PHE A 60 -2.85 10.08 3.68
N VAL A 61 -4.16 10.04 3.91
CA VAL A 61 -5.01 8.97 3.37
C VAL A 61 -5.26 9.22 1.89
N LEU A 62 -4.87 8.27 1.05
CA LEU A 62 -5.06 8.33 -0.39
C LEU A 62 -6.33 7.57 -0.81
N GLU A 63 -7.33 8.30 -1.30
CA GLU A 63 -8.43 7.72 -2.05
C GLU A 63 -7.99 7.56 -3.52
N TYR A 64 -7.41 6.41 -3.85
CA TYR A 64 -6.91 6.11 -5.18
C TYR A 64 -7.98 5.49 -6.10
N SER A 65 -7.76 5.53 -7.39
CA SER A 65 -8.67 4.97 -8.41
C SER A 65 -8.85 3.46 -8.27
N HIS A 66 -10.10 3.02 -8.33
CA HIS A 66 -10.52 1.63 -8.21
C HIS A 66 -11.73 1.33 -9.11
N GLY A 67 -12.06 0.04 -9.29
CA GLY A 67 -13.11 -0.40 -10.24
C GLY A 67 -14.54 0.02 -9.88
N GLY A 68 -14.82 0.21 -8.59
CA GLY A 68 -16.13 0.59 -8.08
C GLY A 68 -17.14 -0.57 -7.98
N TRP A 69 -18.27 -0.28 -7.33
CA TRP A 69 -19.34 -1.23 -7.02
C TRP A 69 -19.98 -1.86 -8.27
N GLY A 70 -20.13 -1.08 -9.34
CA GLY A 70 -20.68 -1.59 -10.60
C GLY A 70 -19.80 -2.66 -11.22
N ALA A 71 -18.48 -2.49 -11.19
CA ALA A 71 -17.53 -3.50 -11.65
C ALA A 71 -17.59 -4.78 -10.82
N PHE A 72 -17.79 -4.64 -9.52
CA PHE A 72 -17.94 -5.77 -8.61
C PHE A 72 -19.25 -6.54 -8.83
N ALA A 73 -20.39 -5.82 -8.81
CA ALA A 73 -21.72 -6.43 -8.78
C ALA A 73 -22.17 -7.00 -10.13
N PHE A 74 -21.80 -6.35 -11.24
CA PHE A 74 -22.30 -6.70 -12.55
C PHE A 74 -21.28 -7.39 -13.46
N HIS A 75 -20.12 -7.79 -12.93
CA HIS A 75 -19.00 -8.33 -13.72
C HIS A 75 -18.72 -7.49 -15.00
N MET A 76 -19.04 -6.19 -14.91
CA MET A 76 -18.86 -5.30 -16.05
C MET A 76 -17.38 -5.31 -16.41
N ARG A 77 -17.11 -5.57 -17.68
CA ARG A 77 -15.80 -5.27 -18.26
C ARG A 77 -15.59 -3.79 -18.11
N THR A 78 -14.96 -3.40 -16.98
CA THR A 78 -14.70 -2.00 -16.73
C THR A 78 -13.74 -1.51 -17.80
N LYS A 79 -14.18 -0.55 -18.58
CA LYS A 79 -13.31 0.32 -19.37
C LYS A 79 -12.35 1.09 -18.45
N GLY A 80 -12.58 1.08 -17.12
CA GLY A 80 -11.71 1.58 -16.07
C GLY A 80 -11.06 0.42 -15.33
N ARG A 81 -9.94 -0.09 -15.84
CA ARG A 81 -9.02 -0.91 -15.06
C ARG A 81 -8.49 -0.03 -13.95
N SER A 82 -8.44 -0.53 -12.71
CA SER A 82 -7.76 0.19 -11.62
C SER A 82 -6.26 0.35 -11.93
N PHE A 83 -5.70 -0.56 -12.70
CA PHE A 83 -4.35 -0.46 -13.25
C PHE A 83 -4.35 0.21 -14.64
N PRO A 84 -3.46 1.19 -14.88
CA PRO A 84 -2.45 1.72 -13.95
C PRO A 84 -2.94 2.94 -13.12
N ALA A 85 -4.23 3.24 -13.10
CA ALA A 85 -4.75 4.49 -12.52
C ALA A 85 -4.40 4.65 -11.03
N GLY A 86 -4.59 3.60 -10.21
CA GLY A 86 -4.23 3.66 -8.78
C GLY A 86 -2.73 3.91 -8.56
N TYR A 87 -1.85 3.29 -9.35
CA TYR A 87 -0.42 3.56 -9.31
C TYR A 87 -0.08 5.02 -9.68
N ASN A 88 -0.70 5.53 -10.74
CA ASN A 88 -0.50 6.92 -11.15
C ASN A 88 -0.99 7.89 -10.06
N ASP A 89 -2.06 7.57 -9.35
CA ASP A 89 -2.56 8.37 -8.23
C ASP A 89 -1.57 8.38 -7.07
N LEU A 90 -1.01 7.23 -6.69
CA LEU A 90 0.00 7.15 -5.63
C LEU A 90 1.28 7.89 -6.01
N SER A 91 1.76 7.77 -7.26
CA SER A 91 2.94 8.49 -7.73
C SER A 91 2.73 10.01 -7.68
N ARG A 92 1.55 10.49 -8.09
CA ARG A 92 1.19 11.91 -7.99
C ARG A 92 1.05 12.39 -6.54
N ALA A 93 0.48 11.55 -5.66
CA ALA A 93 0.37 11.85 -4.24
C ALA A 93 1.75 11.99 -3.59
N LEU A 94 2.69 11.07 -3.89
CA LEU A 94 4.08 11.16 -3.43
C LEU A 94 4.73 12.49 -3.86
N ALA A 95 4.62 12.85 -5.12
CA ALA A 95 5.15 14.11 -5.64
C ALA A 95 4.52 15.33 -4.95
N SER A 96 3.18 15.33 -4.77
CA SER A 96 2.45 16.42 -4.11
C SER A 96 2.84 16.59 -2.64
N VAL A 97 2.93 15.49 -1.88
CA VAL A 97 3.31 15.53 -0.45
C VAL A 97 4.75 16.05 -0.30
N ARG A 98 5.67 15.64 -1.17
CA ARG A 98 7.06 16.13 -1.17
C ARG A 98 7.16 17.61 -1.52
N ALA A 99 6.44 18.05 -2.54
CA ALA A 99 6.42 19.46 -2.93
C ALA A 99 5.92 20.38 -1.79
N ASP A 100 4.97 19.88 -0.98
CA ASP A 100 4.40 20.60 0.16
C ASP A 100 5.06 20.22 1.51
N ALA A 101 6.21 19.53 1.51
CA ALA A 101 6.82 18.95 2.71
C ALA A 101 7.00 19.95 3.85
N ALA A 102 7.51 21.14 3.54
CA ALA A 102 7.69 22.22 4.54
C ALA A 102 6.38 22.65 5.21
N LYS A 103 5.27 22.69 4.46
CA LYS A 103 3.93 23.00 4.97
C LYS A 103 3.44 21.96 5.98
N TYR A 104 3.85 20.71 5.81
CA TYR A 104 3.44 19.60 6.68
C TYR A 104 4.44 19.30 7.79
N GLY A 105 5.52 20.06 7.91
CA GLY A 105 6.57 19.83 8.90
C GLY A 105 7.31 18.49 8.72
N ILE A 106 7.47 18.05 7.47
CA ILE A 106 8.19 16.82 7.10
C ILE A 106 9.37 17.14 6.21
N ARG A 107 10.30 16.19 6.08
CA ARG A 107 11.36 16.25 5.08
C ARG A 107 10.88 15.59 3.78
N GLU A 108 11.21 16.18 2.64
CA GLU A 108 10.84 15.64 1.32
C GLU A 108 11.40 14.24 1.04
N ASP A 109 12.59 13.92 1.62
CA ASP A 109 13.25 12.62 1.51
C ASP A 109 12.75 11.60 2.55
N ARG A 110 11.81 11.97 3.45
CA ARG A 110 11.23 11.10 4.50
C ARG A 110 9.75 10.85 4.30
N VAL A 111 9.33 10.59 3.07
CA VAL A 111 7.95 10.23 2.73
C VAL A 111 7.89 8.75 2.39
N GLY A 112 7.29 7.95 3.28
CA GLY A 112 7.02 6.52 3.08
C GLY A 112 5.58 6.24 2.66
N CYS A 113 5.30 4.98 2.31
CA CYS A 113 3.96 4.52 1.99
C CYS A 113 3.59 3.31 2.85
N MET A 114 2.36 3.29 3.36
CA MET A 114 1.77 2.17 4.08
C MET A 114 0.51 1.73 3.34
N GLY A 115 0.35 0.44 3.13
CA GLY A 115 -0.82 -0.06 2.42
C GLY A 115 -1.34 -1.37 2.99
N PHE A 116 -2.64 -1.55 2.92
CA PHE A 116 -3.36 -2.69 3.48
C PHE A 116 -3.97 -3.55 2.39
N SER A 117 -3.83 -4.88 2.45
CA SER A 117 -4.47 -5.77 1.49
C SER A 117 -4.13 -5.41 0.03
N ALA A 118 -5.12 -5.02 -0.78
CA ALA A 118 -4.91 -4.48 -2.13
C ALA A 118 -4.07 -3.17 -2.14
N GLY A 119 -4.20 -2.33 -1.10
CA GLY A 119 -3.34 -1.16 -0.90
C GLY A 119 -1.89 -1.56 -0.61
N GLY A 120 -1.67 -2.69 0.07
CA GLY A 120 -0.33 -3.29 0.26
C GLY A 120 0.33 -3.68 -1.06
N HIS A 121 -0.42 -4.28 -1.98
CA HIS A 121 0.02 -4.53 -3.34
C HIS A 121 0.39 -3.21 -4.05
N LEU A 122 -0.44 -2.19 -3.92
CA LEU A 122 -0.23 -0.91 -4.58
C LEU A 122 1.08 -0.23 -4.13
N VAL A 123 1.34 -0.16 -2.83
CA VAL A 123 2.54 0.50 -2.31
C VAL A 123 3.80 -0.28 -2.64
N MET A 124 3.75 -1.62 -2.61
CA MET A 124 4.89 -2.44 -3.00
C MET A 124 5.17 -2.37 -4.50
N TYR A 125 4.13 -2.41 -5.35
CA TYR A 125 4.29 -2.19 -6.78
C TYR A 125 4.92 -0.81 -7.09
N ALA A 126 4.49 0.23 -6.38
CA ALA A 126 5.09 1.56 -6.53
C ALA A 126 6.58 1.57 -6.12
N ALA A 127 6.94 0.88 -5.03
CA ALA A 127 8.34 0.74 -4.62
C ALA A 127 9.19 0.10 -5.71
N GLU A 128 8.71 -0.98 -6.33
CA GLU A 128 9.41 -1.66 -7.43
C GLU A 128 9.57 -0.76 -8.67
N GLN A 129 8.50 -0.05 -9.06
CA GLN A 129 8.52 0.78 -10.27
C GLN A 129 9.33 2.08 -10.12
N LEU A 130 9.47 2.56 -8.89
CA LEU A 130 10.16 3.80 -8.54
C LEU A 130 11.57 3.57 -8.00
N ALA A 131 11.99 2.34 -7.77
CA ALA A 131 13.35 2.01 -7.34
C ALA A 131 14.40 2.66 -8.23
N GLY A 132 15.45 3.19 -7.64
CA GLY A 132 16.50 3.96 -8.33
C GLY A 132 16.10 5.33 -8.86
N LYS A 133 14.86 5.75 -8.65
CA LYS A 133 14.37 7.08 -9.08
C LYS A 133 14.26 8.04 -7.89
N PRO A 134 14.35 9.36 -8.12
CA PRO A 134 14.18 10.34 -7.05
C PRO A 134 12.81 10.26 -6.35
N GLU A 135 11.81 9.75 -7.04
CA GLU A 135 10.44 9.61 -6.56
C GLU A 135 10.22 8.38 -5.67
N VAL A 136 11.21 7.51 -5.49
CA VAL A 136 11.08 6.30 -4.67
C VAL A 136 10.63 6.63 -3.24
N PRO A 137 9.64 5.93 -2.66
CA PRO A 137 9.27 6.16 -1.27
C PRO A 137 10.45 5.84 -0.32
N PHE A 138 10.55 6.56 0.80
CA PHE A 138 11.60 6.35 1.80
C PHE A 138 11.55 4.93 2.40
N PHE A 139 10.36 4.40 2.55
CA PHE A 139 10.08 3.00 2.89
C PHE A 139 8.69 2.60 2.37
N VAL A 140 8.39 1.31 2.37
CA VAL A 140 7.04 0.80 2.18
C VAL A 140 6.65 -0.16 3.29
N ALA A 141 5.38 -0.13 3.70
CA ALA A 141 4.80 -1.01 4.70
C ALA A 141 3.56 -1.72 4.14
N PRO A 142 3.72 -2.84 3.41
CA PRO A 142 2.61 -3.68 2.98
C PRO A 142 2.10 -4.56 4.12
N LEU A 143 0.86 -4.33 4.58
CA LEU A 143 0.20 -5.06 5.66
C LEU A 143 -0.79 -6.05 5.06
N TYR A 144 -0.68 -7.33 5.46
CA TYR A 144 -1.42 -8.48 4.90
C TYR A 144 -1.68 -8.36 3.38
N PRO A 145 -0.61 -8.12 2.58
CA PRO A 145 -0.74 -7.67 1.21
C PRO A 145 -1.19 -8.77 0.26
N VAL A 146 -1.93 -8.40 -0.77
CA VAL A 146 -1.94 -9.16 -2.01
C VAL A 146 -0.55 -9.01 -2.65
N VAL A 147 0.02 -10.11 -3.16
CA VAL A 147 1.37 -10.12 -3.76
C VAL A 147 1.32 -10.74 -5.14
N SER A 148 0.95 -12.01 -5.24
CA SER A 148 0.97 -12.74 -6.51
C SER A 148 -0.34 -12.62 -7.28
N MET A 149 -0.21 -12.47 -8.60
CA MET A 149 -1.34 -12.54 -9.55
C MET A 149 -1.40 -13.89 -10.28
N THR A 150 -0.37 -14.75 -10.13
CA THR A 150 -0.23 -16.02 -10.88
C THR A 150 -0.23 -17.25 -9.98
N HIS A 151 0.27 -17.17 -8.76
CA HIS A 151 0.39 -18.28 -7.83
C HIS A 151 -0.99 -18.81 -7.35
N PRO A 152 -1.12 -20.08 -6.96
CA PRO A 152 -2.38 -20.61 -6.38
C PRO A 152 -2.94 -19.83 -5.18
N CYS A 153 -2.10 -19.15 -4.37
CA CYS A 153 -2.53 -18.29 -3.27
C CYS A 153 -3.08 -16.94 -3.72
N THR A 154 -3.14 -16.64 -5.02
CA THR A 154 -3.63 -15.39 -5.56
C THR A 154 -5.02 -15.04 -5.02
N HIS A 155 -5.19 -13.84 -4.49
CA HIS A 155 -6.52 -13.33 -4.12
C HIS A 155 -7.29 -12.93 -5.39
N LYS A 156 -8.08 -13.86 -5.92
CA LYS A 156 -8.76 -13.75 -7.21
C LYS A 156 -9.64 -12.51 -7.33
N ARG A 157 -10.28 -12.09 -6.22
CA ARG A 157 -11.12 -10.86 -6.21
C ARG A 157 -10.27 -9.61 -6.45
N SER A 158 -9.12 -9.46 -5.78
CA SER A 158 -8.22 -8.32 -6.01
C SER A 158 -7.63 -8.33 -7.41
N ARG A 159 -7.23 -9.49 -7.92
CA ARG A 159 -6.78 -9.63 -9.30
C ARG A 159 -7.84 -9.16 -10.29
N ARG A 160 -9.10 -9.56 -10.11
CA ARG A 160 -10.22 -9.12 -10.96
C ARG A 160 -10.47 -7.61 -10.83
N GLY A 161 -10.44 -7.06 -9.62
CA GLY A 161 -10.61 -5.63 -9.37
C GLY A 161 -9.53 -4.78 -10.04
N LEU A 162 -8.28 -5.27 -10.03
CA LEU A 162 -7.14 -4.59 -10.63
C LEU A 162 -7.10 -4.71 -12.15
N LEU A 163 -7.35 -5.92 -12.69
CA LEU A 163 -7.01 -6.29 -14.07
C LEU A 163 -8.22 -6.66 -14.93
N GLY A 164 -9.40 -6.83 -14.32
CA GLY A 164 -10.59 -7.37 -14.99
C GLY A 164 -10.59 -8.89 -15.01
N GLU A 165 -11.58 -9.45 -15.72
CA GLU A 165 -11.90 -10.89 -15.70
C GLU A 165 -10.85 -11.75 -16.42
N PHE A 166 -10.35 -11.29 -17.56
CA PHE A 166 -9.46 -12.06 -18.46
C PHE A 166 -8.22 -11.25 -18.82
N PRO A 167 -7.31 -11.00 -17.86
CA PRO A 167 -6.08 -10.28 -18.14
C PRO A 167 -5.10 -11.14 -18.93
N PRO A 168 -4.28 -10.53 -19.82
CA PRO A 168 -3.19 -11.23 -20.48
C PRO A 168 -2.19 -11.79 -19.46
N LYS A 169 -1.60 -12.98 -19.75
CA LYS A 169 -0.61 -13.62 -18.86
C LYS A 169 0.57 -12.68 -18.55
N ALA A 170 1.11 -11.99 -19.54
CA ALA A 170 2.21 -11.04 -19.35
C ALA A 170 1.88 -9.93 -18.35
N LEU A 171 0.60 -9.49 -18.29
CA LEU A 171 0.17 -8.50 -17.31
C LEU A 171 0.03 -9.09 -15.90
N LEU A 172 -0.39 -10.35 -15.79
CA LEU A 172 -0.38 -11.07 -14.52
C LEU A 172 1.05 -11.23 -13.99
N ASP A 173 1.96 -11.67 -14.85
CA ASP A 173 3.37 -11.85 -14.50
C ASP A 173 4.00 -10.51 -14.03
N SER A 174 3.75 -9.41 -14.75
CA SER A 174 4.32 -8.08 -14.43
C SER A 174 3.76 -7.44 -13.14
N LEU A 175 2.68 -7.98 -12.60
CA LEU A 175 2.03 -7.51 -11.36
C LEU A 175 2.09 -8.57 -10.24
N SER A 176 2.86 -9.64 -10.44
CA SER A 176 3.25 -10.59 -9.40
C SER A 176 4.54 -10.11 -8.77
N LEU A 177 4.42 -9.41 -7.64
CA LEU A 177 5.48 -8.62 -7.01
C LEU A 177 6.71 -9.47 -6.64
N GLU A 178 6.49 -10.71 -6.24
CA GLU A 178 7.55 -11.66 -5.88
C GLU A 178 8.57 -11.89 -6.99
N ASN A 179 8.20 -11.59 -8.23
CA ASN A 179 9.05 -11.83 -9.41
C ASN A 179 9.90 -10.61 -9.80
N HIS A 180 9.60 -9.43 -9.25
CA HIS A 180 10.11 -8.16 -9.78
C HIS A 180 10.81 -7.26 -8.75
N VAL A 181 11.12 -7.76 -7.55
CA VAL A 181 11.84 -6.99 -6.52
C VAL A 181 13.20 -6.54 -7.07
N PRO A 182 13.42 -5.22 -7.26
CA PRO A 182 14.69 -4.70 -7.75
C PRO A 182 15.76 -4.63 -6.64
N ALA A 183 17.03 -4.58 -6.99
CA ALA A 183 18.13 -4.57 -6.03
C ALA A 183 18.18 -3.28 -5.17
N ASP A 184 17.60 -2.20 -5.68
CA ASP A 184 17.50 -0.88 -5.04
C ASP A 184 16.09 -0.58 -4.50
N CYS A 185 15.32 -1.63 -4.22
CA CYS A 185 14.03 -1.53 -3.54
C CYS A 185 14.22 -0.84 -2.18
N PRO A 186 13.33 0.11 -1.80
CA PRO A 186 13.42 0.75 -0.49
C PRO A 186 13.17 -0.25 0.64
N PRO A 187 13.53 0.08 1.90
CA PRO A 187 13.26 -0.76 3.07
C PRO A 187 11.78 -1.12 3.21
N VAL A 188 11.49 -2.36 3.61
CA VAL A 188 10.13 -2.90 3.68
C VAL A 188 9.78 -3.35 5.10
N PHE A 189 8.60 -2.95 5.59
CA PHE A 189 7.98 -3.55 6.77
C PHE A 189 6.78 -4.39 6.32
N LEU A 190 6.87 -5.70 6.44
CA LEU A 190 5.87 -6.66 5.98
C LEU A 190 5.17 -7.31 7.17
N MET A 191 3.85 -7.52 7.08
CA MET A 191 3.09 -8.21 8.12
C MET A 191 1.93 -9.02 7.54
N ASN A 192 1.63 -10.18 8.14
CA ASN A 192 0.41 -10.96 7.89
C ASN A 192 0.00 -11.83 9.10
N CYS A 193 -1.21 -12.43 8.99
CA CYS A 193 -1.70 -13.45 9.91
C CYS A 193 -1.95 -14.77 9.16
N ASP A 194 -1.66 -15.93 9.78
CA ASP A 194 -1.85 -17.25 9.15
C ASP A 194 -3.32 -17.60 8.95
N ASP A 195 -4.16 -17.17 9.88
CA ASP A 195 -5.60 -17.40 9.87
C ASP A 195 -6.39 -16.40 9.02
N ASP A 196 -5.71 -15.61 8.17
CA ASP A 196 -6.35 -14.65 7.28
C ASP A 196 -7.29 -15.36 6.29
N PRO A 197 -8.62 -15.13 6.38
CA PRO A 197 -9.60 -15.81 5.53
C PRO A 197 -9.76 -15.17 4.15
N VAL A 198 -9.05 -14.06 3.87
CA VAL A 198 -9.21 -13.25 2.67
C VAL A 198 -7.97 -13.33 1.77
N VAL A 199 -6.81 -12.98 2.30
CA VAL A 199 -5.54 -13.04 1.59
C VAL A 199 -4.66 -14.10 2.22
N HIS A 200 -4.49 -15.21 1.54
CA HIS A 200 -3.69 -16.33 2.03
C HIS A 200 -2.27 -15.88 2.40
N TYR A 201 -1.78 -16.25 3.57
CA TYR A 201 -0.49 -15.82 4.13
C TYR A 201 0.71 -16.09 3.20
N HIS A 202 0.64 -17.09 2.34
CA HIS A 202 1.68 -17.34 1.32
C HIS A 202 1.98 -16.15 0.40
N ASN A 203 1.06 -15.17 0.28
CA ASN A 203 1.38 -13.94 -0.43
C ASN A 203 2.54 -13.20 0.25
N ALA A 204 2.50 -13.07 1.58
CA ALA A 204 3.57 -12.41 2.33
C ALA A 204 4.86 -13.25 2.32
N GLU A 205 4.79 -14.57 2.46
CA GLU A 205 5.96 -15.45 2.40
C GLU A 205 6.67 -15.40 1.04
N LEU A 206 5.93 -15.31 -0.07
CA LEU A 206 6.52 -15.10 -1.39
C LEU A 206 7.29 -13.80 -1.48
N LEU A 207 6.74 -12.71 -0.94
CA LEU A 207 7.39 -11.41 -0.94
C LEU A 207 8.62 -11.41 -0.01
N ASP A 208 8.51 -11.95 1.20
CA ASP A 208 9.63 -12.11 2.16
C ASP A 208 10.80 -12.86 1.53
N SER A 209 10.50 -13.99 0.88
CA SER A 209 11.50 -14.80 0.17
C SER A 209 12.19 -13.99 -0.94
N ALA A 210 11.43 -13.23 -1.72
CA ALA A 210 11.97 -12.41 -2.81
C ALA A 210 12.86 -11.27 -2.26
N LEU A 211 12.42 -10.59 -1.21
CA LEU A 211 13.19 -9.55 -0.52
C LEU A 211 14.50 -10.11 0.05
N THR A 212 14.43 -11.27 0.71
CA THR A 212 15.60 -11.96 1.27
C THR A 212 16.62 -12.32 0.19
N VAL A 213 16.17 -12.95 -0.90
CA VAL A 213 17.05 -13.33 -2.03
C VAL A 213 17.74 -12.12 -2.66
N ARG A 214 17.06 -10.98 -2.70
CA ARG A 214 17.59 -9.73 -3.23
C ARG A 214 18.42 -8.94 -2.22
N GLY A 215 18.48 -9.37 -0.96
CA GLY A 215 19.21 -8.66 0.12
C GLY A 215 18.60 -7.31 0.49
N ILE A 216 17.29 -7.13 0.27
CA ILE A 216 16.58 -5.89 0.60
C ILE A 216 16.40 -5.80 2.12
N PRO A 217 16.74 -4.66 2.76
CA PRO A 217 16.46 -4.46 4.17
C PRO A 217 14.95 -4.54 4.45
N HIS A 218 14.52 -5.51 5.23
CA HIS A 218 13.12 -5.66 5.58
C HIS A 218 12.93 -6.26 6.96
N GLN A 219 11.75 -6.04 7.54
CA GLN A 219 11.26 -6.71 8.75
C GLN A 219 9.94 -7.37 8.42
N TYR A 220 9.85 -8.67 8.69
CA TYR A 220 8.64 -9.46 8.49
C TYR A 220 8.06 -9.90 9.83
N GLU A 221 6.84 -9.43 10.12
CA GLU A 221 6.07 -9.81 11.30
C GLU A 221 4.97 -10.79 10.89
N HIS A 222 5.05 -11.97 11.45
CA HIS A 222 4.18 -13.09 11.14
C HIS A 222 3.42 -13.50 12.39
N TYR A 223 2.09 -13.47 12.35
CA TYR A 223 1.21 -13.78 13.46
C TYR A 223 0.38 -15.02 13.18
N ARG A 224 0.22 -15.89 14.19
CA ARG A 224 -0.59 -17.10 14.03
C ARG A 224 -2.08 -16.80 13.85
N THR A 225 -2.55 -15.76 14.54
CA THR A 225 -3.97 -15.37 14.53
C THR A 225 -4.11 -13.86 14.47
N GLY A 226 -5.17 -13.38 13.82
CA GLY A 226 -5.44 -11.95 13.68
C GLY A 226 -6.45 -11.63 12.60
N GLY A 227 -6.59 -12.50 11.60
CA GLY A 227 -7.53 -12.32 10.49
C GLY A 227 -7.06 -11.26 9.48
N HIS A 228 -8.04 -10.54 8.90
CA HIS A 228 -7.81 -9.58 7.82
C HIS A 228 -8.60 -8.28 8.02
N GLY A 229 -8.09 -7.16 7.50
CA GLY A 229 -8.85 -5.91 7.41
C GLY A 229 -9.07 -5.20 8.74
N PHE A 230 -8.19 -5.40 9.71
CA PHE A 230 -8.35 -4.83 11.05
C PHE A 230 -7.64 -3.47 11.22
N GLY A 231 -6.76 -3.09 10.31
CA GLY A 231 -6.00 -1.83 10.42
C GLY A 231 -5.28 -1.71 11.76
N VAL A 232 -5.65 -0.71 12.56
CA VAL A 232 -5.12 -0.46 13.91
C VAL A 232 -6.11 -0.78 15.03
N SER A 233 -7.25 -1.37 14.72
CA SER A 233 -8.35 -1.60 15.64
C SER A 233 -8.16 -2.86 16.48
N ALA A 234 -7.92 -2.71 17.79
CA ALA A 234 -7.76 -3.83 18.73
C ALA A 234 -9.05 -4.65 18.90
N SER A 235 -10.21 -4.09 18.61
CA SER A 235 -11.49 -4.82 18.70
C SER A 235 -11.75 -5.74 17.51
N ARG A 236 -10.94 -5.65 16.44
CA ARG A 236 -11.11 -6.39 15.18
C ARG A 236 -10.06 -7.46 14.94
N THR A 237 -9.11 -7.62 15.87
CA THR A 237 -8.03 -8.58 15.77
C THR A 237 -7.63 -9.12 17.13
N THR A 238 -6.63 -9.97 17.18
CA THR A 238 -6.09 -10.54 18.44
C THR A 238 -5.11 -9.59 19.11
N SER A 239 -4.87 -9.82 20.43
CA SER A 239 -3.82 -9.10 21.18
C SER A 239 -2.42 -9.37 20.63
N GLU A 240 -2.20 -10.50 19.98
CA GLU A 240 -0.95 -10.84 19.32
C GLU A 240 -0.75 -9.97 18.06
N ALA A 241 -1.70 -10.01 17.13
CA ALA A 241 -1.56 -9.34 15.84
C ALA A 241 -1.58 -7.81 15.95
N ILE A 242 -2.32 -7.22 16.90
CA ILE A 242 -2.34 -5.76 17.07
C ILE A 242 -0.97 -5.20 17.48
N GLY A 243 -0.08 -6.03 18.01
CA GLY A 243 1.31 -5.68 18.36
C GLY A 243 2.17 -5.27 17.16
N TRP A 244 1.68 -5.45 15.93
CA TRP A 244 2.38 -4.96 14.73
C TRP A 244 2.64 -3.46 14.77
N LYS A 245 1.77 -2.70 15.43
CA LYS A 245 1.88 -1.23 15.54
C LYS A 245 3.17 -0.80 16.24
N GLU A 246 3.46 -1.40 17.39
CA GLU A 246 4.66 -1.15 18.16
C GLU A 246 5.93 -1.62 17.42
N LYS A 247 5.81 -2.77 16.72
CA LYS A 247 6.89 -3.29 15.87
C LYS A 247 7.21 -2.35 14.72
N PHE A 248 6.18 -1.85 14.03
CA PHE A 248 6.36 -0.87 12.95
C PHE A 248 7.02 0.44 13.46
N LEU A 249 6.54 1.00 14.56
CA LEU A 249 7.15 2.21 15.15
C LEU A 249 8.60 1.98 15.53
N GLY A 250 8.92 0.86 16.20
CA GLY A 250 10.29 0.51 16.54
C GLY A 250 11.19 0.33 15.33
N TRP A 251 10.69 -0.29 14.26
CA TRP A 251 11.40 -0.45 13.00
C TRP A 251 11.62 0.91 12.30
N LEU A 252 10.59 1.75 12.24
CA LEU A 252 10.67 3.07 11.63
C LEU A 252 11.69 3.96 12.34
N TYR A 253 11.70 3.97 13.67
CA TYR A 253 12.66 4.77 14.43
C TYR A 253 14.12 4.29 14.21
N LYS A 254 14.37 2.99 14.15
CA LYS A 254 15.68 2.45 13.75
C LYS A 254 16.09 2.88 12.35
N LEU A 255 15.16 2.86 11.40
CA LEU A 255 15.41 3.29 10.03
C LEU A 255 15.76 4.79 9.96
N LEU A 256 15.23 5.60 10.87
CA LEU A 256 15.50 7.04 10.99
C LEU A 256 16.79 7.36 11.75
N GLY A 257 17.47 6.36 12.31
CA GLY A 257 18.74 6.52 13.04
C GLY A 257 18.57 6.89 14.51
N ASN A 258 17.45 6.48 15.13
CA ASN A 258 17.16 6.70 16.57
C ASN A 258 17.15 5.41 17.35
#